data_6fc4f6fc3f123740c7a825eeeb2c4cd0
#
_entry.id   6fc4f6fc3f123740c7a825eeeb2c4cd0
#
_cell.length_a   1.000
_cell.length_b   1.000
_cell.length_c   1.000
_cell.angle_alpha   90.00
_cell.angle_beta   90.00
_cell.angle_gamma   90.00
#
_symmetry.space_group_name_H-M   'P 1'
#
loop_
_entity.id
_entity.type
_entity.pdbx_description
1 polymer ?
#
loop_
_entity_poly.entity_id
_entity_poly.type
_entity_poly.pdbx_seq_one_letter_code
_entity_poly.pdbx_strand_id
1 'polypeptide(L)'
;YLKQNFYDLLSSGDLASRYWLIQEWGGIRSFKQNDKNDLLLHKFESELKKGALTRSTFSVISSLSKVASFVDHQTYAIYDSRVIYSLNWLLFKYTALREFYPQPIGRNADIIQYELNTIFNLLLHIVKQKAHYRICLSSQSSY
;
A
#
# COMPACT_ATOMS: atom_id res chain seq x y z
N TYR A 1 13.83 -11.61 -13.68
CA TYR A 1 13.56 -12.67 -14.69
C TYR A 1 12.06 -12.79 -14.99
N LEU A 2 11.21 -13.10 -14.02
CA LEU A 2 9.75 -13.25 -14.23
C LEU A 2 9.10 -11.95 -14.76
N LYS A 3 9.41 -10.80 -14.19
CA LYS A 3 8.83 -9.52 -14.62
C LYS A 3 9.24 -9.15 -16.06
N GLN A 4 10.43 -9.48 -16.48
CA GLN A 4 10.89 -9.22 -17.85
C GLN A 4 10.17 -10.08 -18.88
N ASN A 5 9.96 -11.38 -18.58
CA ASN A 5 9.31 -12.31 -19.52
C ASN A 5 7.77 -12.12 -19.58
N PHE A 6 7.16 -11.55 -18.54
CA PHE A 6 5.71 -11.28 -18.52
C PHE A 6 5.33 -9.97 -19.21
N TYR A 7 6.31 -9.09 -19.50
CA TYR A 7 6.03 -7.80 -20.11
C TYR A 7 5.30 -7.92 -21.47
N ASP A 8 5.74 -8.83 -22.32
CA ASP A 8 5.14 -9.04 -23.65
C ASP A 8 3.70 -9.57 -23.54
N LEU A 9 3.45 -10.49 -22.62
CA LEU A 9 2.10 -11.03 -22.36
C LEU A 9 1.14 -9.95 -21.81
N LEU A 10 1.62 -9.09 -20.94
CA LEU A 10 0.83 -7.99 -20.38
C LEU A 10 0.60 -6.87 -21.40
N SER A 11 1.57 -6.62 -22.28
CA SER A 11 1.48 -5.62 -23.33
C SER A 11 0.44 -6.00 -24.41
N SER A 12 0.18 -7.29 -24.60
CA SER A 12 -0.86 -7.78 -25.52
C SER A 12 -2.30 -7.50 -25.06
N GLY A 13 -2.49 -6.98 -23.85
CA GLY A 13 -3.82 -6.71 -23.30
C GLY A 13 -4.55 -7.96 -22.77
N ASP A 14 -3.86 -9.10 -22.68
CA ASP A 14 -4.46 -10.37 -22.26
C ASP A 14 -4.93 -10.35 -20.80
N LEU A 15 -6.24 -10.48 -20.59
CA LEU A 15 -6.85 -10.55 -19.27
C LEU A 15 -6.45 -11.80 -18.48
N ALA A 16 -6.22 -12.93 -19.15
CA ALA A 16 -5.87 -14.18 -18.48
C ALA A 16 -4.53 -14.05 -17.72
N SER A 17 -3.54 -13.39 -18.30
CA SER A 17 -2.26 -13.11 -17.65
C SER A 17 -2.42 -12.21 -16.41
N ARG A 18 -3.32 -11.21 -16.45
CA ARG A 18 -3.62 -10.35 -15.30
C ARG A 18 -4.28 -11.12 -14.16
N TYR A 19 -5.24 -11.98 -14.49
CA TYR A 19 -5.87 -12.85 -13.49
C TYR A 19 -4.88 -13.84 -12.90
N TRP A 20 -4.01 -14.43 -13.69
CA TRP A 20 -2.95 -15.30 -13.19
C TRP A 20 -2.03 -14.60 -12.21
N LEU A 21 -1.61 -13.36 -12.51
CA LEU A 21 -0.80 -12.54 -11.60
C LEU A 21 -1.49 -12.26 -10.27
N ILE A 22 -2.80 -12.04 -10.28
CA ILE A 22 -3.55 -11.76 -9.05
C ILE A 22 -3.84 -13.05 -8.27
N GLN A 23 -4.29 -14.09 -8.96
CA GLN A 23 -4.80 -15.32 -8.33
C GLN A 23 -3.69 -16.27 -7.93
N GLU A 24 -2.81 -16.61 -8.87
CA GLU A 24 -1.79 -17.65 -8.65
C GLU A 24 -0.51 -17.05 -8.08
N TRP A 25 0.09 -16.11 -8.77
CA TRP A 25 1.30 -15.46 -8.24
C TRP A 25 1.02 -14.63 -6.99
N GLY A 26 -0.05 -13.85 -6.99
CA GLY A 26 -0.44 -12.97 -5.89
C GLY A 26 -1.21 -13.66 -4.75
N GLY A 27 -1.64 -14.90 -4.94
CA GLY A 27 -2.37 -15.69 -3.95
C GLY A 27 -3.79 -15.19 -3.64
N ILE A 28 -4.38 -14.32 -4.48
CA ILE A 28 -5.71 -13.74 -4.24
C ILE A 28 -6.76 -14.49 -5.08
N ARG A 29 -6.97 -15.76 -4.77
CA ARG A 29 -7.88 -16.66 -5.50
C ARG A 29 -9.35 -16.23 -5.50
N SER A 30 -9.73 -15.31 -4.62
CA SER A 30 -11.10 -14.76 -4.57
C SER A 30 -11.36 -13.68 -5.62
N PHE A 31 -10.34 -13.13 -6.25
CA PHE A 31 -10.50 -12.20 -7.36
C PHE A 31 -10.86 -12.99 -8.61
N LYS A 32 -12.12 -13.39 -8.74
CA LYS A 32 -12.60 -14.24 -9.84
C LYS A 32 -12.77 -13.46 -11.13
N GLN A 33 -12.53 -14.13 -12.27
CA GLN A 33 -12.85 -13.59 -13.58
C GLN A 33 -14.36 -13.45 -13.75
N ASN A 34 -14.80 -12.24 -14.05
CA ASN A 34 -16.17 -11.86 -14.37
C ASN A 34 -16.18 -10.44 -14.96
N ASP A 35 -17.29 -10.07 -15.62
CA ASP A 35 -17.44 -8.77 -16.30
C ASP A 35 -17.13 -7.56 -15.41
N LYS A 36 -17.51 -7.62 -14.12
CA LYS A 36 -17.23 -6.55 -13.15
C LYS A 36 -15.72 -6.36 -12.94
N ASN A 37 -14.98 -7.45 -12.78
CA ASN A 37 -13.55 -7.41 -12.56
C ASN A 37 -12.78 -7.11 -13.84
N ASP A 38 -13.30 -7.53 -15.01
CA ASP A 38 -12.74 -7.15 -16.31
C ASP A 38 -12.83 -5.63 -16.52
N LEU A 39 -14.01 -5.04 -16.29
CA LEU A 39 -14.19 -3.60 -16.32
C LEU A 39 -13.31 -2.86 -15.31
N LEU A 40 -13.13 -3.44 -14.12
CA LEU A 40 -12.27 -2.87 -13.08
C LEU A 40 -10.79 -2.86 -13.50
N LEU A 41 -10.31 -3.92 -14.15
CA LEU A 41 -8.93 -3.99 -14.67
C LEU A 41 -8.71 -2.93 -15.75
N HIS A 42 -9.62 -2.81 -16.73
CA HIS A 42 -9.54 -1.77 -17.77
C HIS A 42 -9.60 -0.36 -17.19
N LYS A 43 -10.51 -0.13 -16.22
CA LYS A 43 -10.59 1.15 -15.52
C LYS A 43 -9.29 1.48 -14.79
N PHE A 44 -8.70 0.52 -14.07
CA PHE A 44 -7.45 0.68 -13.37
C PHE A 44 -6.31 1.10 -14.30
N GLU A 45 -6.16 0.45 -15.44
CA GLU A 45 -5.14 0.80 -16.43
C GLU A 45 -5.33 2.22 -16.99
N SER A 46 -6.57 2.61 -17.23
CA SER A 46 -6.89 3.98 -17.65
C SER A 46 -6.54 5.00 -16.56
N GLU A 47 -6.81 4.68 -15.29
CA GLU A 47 -6.52 5.54 -14.15
C GLU A 47 -5.01 5.64 -13.89
N LEU A 48 -4.24 4.55 -14.05
CA LEU A 48 -2.78 4.58 -13.95
C LEU A 48 -2.17 5.55 -14.98
N LYS A 49 -2.64 5.53 -16.22
CA LYS A 49 -2.20 6.47 -17.27
C LYS A 49 -2.50 7.93 -16.93
N LYS A 50 -3.54 8.18 -16.14
CA LYS A 50 -3.91 9.54 -15.68
C LYS A 50 -3.16 9.95 -14.40
N GLY A 51 -2.44 9.03 -13.77
CA GLY A 51 -1.72 9.28 -12.52
C GLY A 51 -2.61 9.43 -11.27
N ALA A 52 -3.89 9.03 -11.33
CA ALA A 52 -4.83 9.15 -10.21
C ALA A 52 -5.80 7.98 -10.16
N LEU A 53 -5.98 7.40 -8.98
CA LEU A 53 -6.92 6.30 -8.74
C LEU A 53 -8.18 6.80 -8.05
N THR A 54 -9.34 6.30 -8.49
CA THR A 54 -10.58 6.54 -7.78
C THR A 54 -10.66 5.68 -6.50
N ARG A 55 -11.51 6.08 -5.55
CA ARG A 55 -11.72 5.34 -4.29
C ARG A 55 -12.14 3.89 -4.55
N SER A 56 -12.99 3.64 -5.55
CA SER A 56 -13.43 2.29 -5.89
C SER A 56 -12.29 1.40 -6.39
N THR A 57 -11.38 1.94 -7.17
CA THR A 57 -10.19 1.22 -7.65
C THR A 57 -9.19 1.03 -6.52
N PHE A 58 -8.97 2.05 -5.70
CA PHE A 58 -8.06 1.96 -4.55
C PHE A 58 -8.54 0.94 -3.50
N SER A 59 -9.84 0.71 -3.34
CA SER A 59 -10.38 -0.27 -2.39
C SER A 59 -9.91 -1.72 -2.64
N VAL A 60 -9.46 -2.02 -3.85
CA VAL A 60 -8.93 -3.33 -4.26
C VAL A 60 -7.46 -3.27 -4.72
N ILE A 61 -6.75 -2.21 -4.31
CA ILE A 61 -5.37 -1.93 -4.73
C ILE A 61 -4.41 -3.09 -4.43
N SER A 62 -4.64 -3.85 -3.37
CA SER A 62 -3.81 -5.02 -3.04
C SER A 62 -3.80 -6.08 -4.15
N SER A 63 -4.87 -6.19 -4.94
CA SER A 63 -4.92 -7.06 -6.12
C SER A 63 -4.31 -6.38 -7.34
N LEU A 64 -4.74 -5.16 -7.63
CA LEU A 64 -4.40 -4.44 -8.85
C LEU A 64 -2.94 -4.01 -8.92
N SER A 65 -2.33 -3.64 -7.79
CA SER A 65 -0.92 -3.26 -7.74
C SER A 65 0.04 -4.39 -8.15
N LYS A 66 -0.39 -5.64 -8.04
CA LYS A 66 0.39 -6.78 -8.54
C LYS A 66 0.53 -6.70 -10.06
N VAL A 67 -0.56 -6.41 -10.76
CA VAL A 67 -0.54 -6.19 -12.23
C VAL A 67 0.31 -4.98 -12.56
N ALA A 68 0.09 -3.83 -11.92
CA ALA A 68 0.86 -2.61 -12.18
C ALA A 68 2.37 -2.85 -12.00
N SER A 69 2.78 -3.55 -10.93
CA SER A 69 4.19 -3.81 -10.65
C SER A 69 4.88 -4.74 -11.67
N PHE A 70 4.11 -5.47 -12.48
CA PHE A 70 4.65 -6.26 -13.59
C PHE A 70 4.63 -5.49 -14.91
N VAL A 71 3.64 -4.61 -15.10
CA VAL A 71 3.57 -3.72 -16.28
C VAL A 71 4.74 -2.73 -16.28
N ASP A 72 5.01 -2.10 -15.15
CA ASP A 72 6.14 -1.18 -14.99
C ASP A 72 6.68 -1.27 -13.56
N HIS A 73 7.67 -2.12 -13.37
CA HIS A 73 8.29 -2.37 -12.07
C HIS A 73 9.22 -1.24 -11.59
N GLN A 74 9.56 -0.29 -12.44
CA GLN A 74 10.36 0.87 -12.06
C GLN A 74 9.47 1.97 -11.46
N THR A 75 8.25 2.09 -11.96
CA THR A 75 7.29 3.13 -11.53
C THR A 75 6.35 2.63 -10.43
N TYR A 76 5.89 1.37 -10.52
CA TYR A 76 4.86 0.85 -9.62
C TYR A 76 5.38 -0.24 -8.70
N ALA A 77 5.20 -0.03 -7.40
CA ALA A 77 5.44 -1.04 -6.38
C ALA A 77 4.15 -1.80 -6.03
N ILE A 78 4.31 -2.98 -5.42
CA ILE A 78 3.19 -3.70 -4.83
C ILE A 78 2.68 -2.90 -3.63
N TYR A 79 1.38 -2.63 -3.62
CA TYR A 79 0.70 -1.90 -2.56
C TYR A 79 -0.24 -2.87 -1.81
N ASP A 80 0.31 -3.68 -0.94
CA ASP A 80 -0.48 -4.56 -0.07
C ASP A 80 -0.26 -4.23 1.42
N SER A 81 -1.11 -4.80 2.27
CA SER A 81 -1.11 -4.48 3.69
C SER A 81 0.23 -4.73 4.39
N ARG A 82 0.98 -5.76 4.00
CA ARG A 82 2.27 -6.10 4.59
C ARG A 82 3.36 -5.13 4.16
N VAL A 83 3.40 -4.81 2.88
CA VAL A 83 4.36 -3.84 2.31
C VAL A 83 4.14 -2.47 2.94
N ILE A 84 2.90 -1.99 2.97
CA ILE A 84 2.57 -0.67 3.53
C ILE A 84 2.79 -0.62 5.03
N TYR A 85 2.47 -1.70 5.76
CA TYR A 85 2.81 -1.81 7.17
C TYR A 85 4.32 -1.62 7.40
N SER A 86 5.14 -2.39 6.68
CA SER A 86 6.59 -2.34 6.82
C SER A 86 7.16 -0.99 6.42
N LEU A 87 6.66 -0.39 5.34
CA LEU A 87 7.07 0.93 4.88
C LEU A 87 6.73 2.00 5.92
N ASN A 88 5.51 2.03 6.42
CA ASN A 88 5.08 3.00 7.44
C ASN A 88 5.89 2.84 8.73
N TRP A 89 6.21 1.61 9.14
CA TRP A 89 7.07 1.34 10.27
C TRP A 89 8.50 1.90 10.06
N LEU A 90 9.08 1.71 8.88
CA LEU A 90 10.40 2.25 8.55
C LEU A 90 10.38 3.77 8.51
N LEU A 91 9.35 4.38 7.93
CA LEU A 91 9.17 5.84 7.92
C LEU A 91 9.07 6.38 9.35
N PHE A 92 8.27 5.74 10.20
CA PHE A 92 8.14 6.13 11.61
C PHE A 92 9.48 6.05 12.36
N LYS A 93 10.24 4.97 12.14
CA LYS A 93 11.47 4.69 12.89
C LYS A 93 12.66 5.53 12.44
N TYR A 94 12.79 5.77 11.14
CA TYR A 94 14.01 6.32 10.56
C TYR A 94 13.88 7.71 9.95
N THR A 95 12.67 8.28 9.92
CA THR A 95 12.44 9.61 9.34
C THR A 95 11.73 10.54 10.31
N ALA A 96 11.76 11.84 10.00
CA ALA A 96 10.95 12.84 10.68
C ALA A 96 9.55 13.02 10.07
N LEU A 97 9.18 12.19 9.08
CA LEU A 97 7.89 12.26 8.43
C LEU A 97 6.76 11.99 9.43
N ARG A 98 5.65 12.70 9.24
CA ARG A 98 4.45 12.61 10.09
C ARG A 98 3.23 12.09 9.32
N GLU A 99 3.38 11.89 8.02
CA GLU A 99 2.36 11.35 7.14
C GLU A 99 2.73 9.93 6.76
N PHE A 100 1.75 9.04 6.84
CA PHE A 100 1.89 7.62 6.54
C PHE A 100 0.98 7.25 5.38
N TYR A 101 1.42 6.26 4.61
CA TYR A 101 0.62 5.73 3.53
C TYR A 101 -0.65 5.05 4.07
N PRO A 102 -1.81 5.25 3.42
CA PRO A 102 -3.06 4.61 3.83
C PRO A 102 -2.92 3.08 3.79
N GLN A 103 -3.38 2.43 4.86
CA GLN A 103 -3.35 0.97 4.91
C GLN A 103 -4.45 0.42 3.98
N PRO A 104 -4.10 -0.43 2.99
CA PRO A 104 -5.12 -1.03 2.15
C PRO A 104 -5.95 -2.03 2.94
N ILE A 105 -7.24 -2.16 2.60
CA ILE A 105 -8.10 -3.17 3.18
C ILE A 105 -7.56 -4.55 2.79
N GLY A 106 -7.09 -5.28 3.76
CA GLY A 106 -6.50 -6.61 3.59
C GLY A 106 -7.28 -7.67 4.36
N ARG A 107 -7.01 -8.95 4.07
CA ARG A 107 -7.65 -10.10 4.76
C ARG A 107 -6.91 -10.54 6.01
N ASN A 108 -5.77 -9.95 6.33
CA ASN A 108 -5.02 -10.31 7.51
C ASN A 108 -5.68 -9.66 8.72
N ALA A 109 -6.51 -10.43 9.43
CA ALA A 109 -7.22 -9.98 10.62
C ALA A 109 -6.28 -9.41 11.68
N ASP A 110 -5.08 -9.97 11.82
CA ASP A 110 -4.10 -9.54 12.82
C ASP A 110 -3.53 -8.15 12.53
N ILE A 111 -3.35 -7.81 11.25
CA ILE A 111 -2.86 -6.48 10.84
C ILE A 111 -4.00 -5.45 10.86
N ILE A 112 -5.25 -5.88 10.57
CA ILE A 112 -6.43 -5.00 10.56
C ILE A 112 -6.86 -4.60 11.97
N GLN A 113 -6.65 -5.45 12.98
CA GLN A 113 -7.00 -5.15 14.38
C GLN A 113 -6.30 -3.91 14.92
N TYR A 114 -5.16 -3.56 14.36
CA TYR A 114 -4.40 -2.39 14.77
C TYR A 114 -4.38 -1.38 13.62
N GLU A 115 -5.17 -0.33 13.75
CA GLU A 115 -5.07 0.82 12.85
C GLU A 115 -3.74 1.53 13.12
N LEU A 116 -2.70 1.11 12.38
CA LEU A 116 -1.33 1.55 12.61
C LEU A 116 -1.15 3.06 12.55
N ASN A 117 -1.88 3.73 11.67
CA ASN A 117 -1.83 5.17 11.58
C ASN A 117 -2.28 5.82 12.89
N THR A 118 -3.31 5.27 13.54
CA THR A 118 -3.76 5.69 14.88
C THR A 118 -2.68 5.42 15.92
N ILE A 119 -2.08 4.22 15.91
CA ILE A 119 -0.99 3.87 16.85
C ILE A 119 0.21 4.78 16.66
N PHE A 120 0.65 5.02 15.43
CA PHE A 120 1.78 5.91 15.15
C PHE A 120 1.50 7.36 15.57
N ASN A 121 0.29 7.86 15.33
CA ASN A 121 -0.11 9.19 15.77
C ASN A 121 -0.14 9.31 17.30
N LEU A 122 -0.63 8.29 18.01
CA LEU A 122 -0.60 8.24 19.47
C LEU A 122 0.83 8.20 20.00
N LEU A 123 1.70 7.37 19.43
CA LEU A 123 3.11 7.30 19.82
C LEU A 123 3.83 8.64 19.60
N LEU A 124 3.58 9.29 18.47
CA LEU A 124 4.11 10.63 18.19
C LEU A 124 3.63 11.67 19.20
N HIS A 125 2.36 11.60 19.61
CA HIS A 125 1.81 12.48 20.63
C HIS A 125 2.47 12.27 22.00
N ILE A 126 2.66 11.02 22.41
CA ILE A 126 3.33 10.65 23.66
C ILE A 126 4.79 11.14 23.66
N VAL A 127 5.52 10.96 22.56
CA VAL A 127 6.90 11.40 22.43
C VAL A 127 7.00 12.93 22.53
N LYS A 128 6.08 13.67 21.89
CA LYS A 128 6.02 15.14 22.00
C LYS A 128 5.75 15.58 23.43
N GLN A 129 4.81 14.97 24.15
CA GLN A 129 4.52 15.30 25.54
C GLN A 129 5.73 15.07 26.44
N LYS A 130 6.43 13.92 26.30
CA LYS A 130 7.65 13.63 27.07
C LYS A 130 8.78 14.61 26.77
N ALA A 131 8.95 15.04 25.53
CA ALA A 131 9.93 16.06 25.17
C ALA A 131 9.59 17.42 25.81
N HIS A 132 8.33 17.82 25.78
CA HIS A 132 7.87 19.06 26.43
C HIS A 132 8.06 19.03 27.96
N TYR A 133 7.75 17.89 28.60
CA TYR A 133 7.97 17.71 30.05
C TYR A 133 9.46 17.83 30.44
N ARG A 134 10.38 17.29 29.62
CA ARG A 134 11.81 17.39 29.86
C ARG A 134 12.29 18.84 29.75
N ILE A 135 11.81 19.61 28.80
CA ILE A 135 12.15 21.03 28.63
C ILE A 135 11.65 21.84 29.81
N CYS A 136 10.42 21.62 30.28
CA CYS A 136 9.86 22.29 31.44
C CYS A 136 10.63 21.99 32.74
N LEU A 137 11.10 20.76 32.96
CA LEU A 137 11.87 20.38 34.12
C LEU A 137 13.28 20.96 34.10
N SER A 138 13.94 21.06 32.94
CA SER A 138 15.26 21.66 32.80
C SER A 138 15.25 23.18 33.02
N SER A 139 14.15 23.85 32.73
CA SER A 139 13.98 25.29 32.98
C SER A 139 13.71 25.63 34.45
N GLN A 140 13.23 24.66 35.26
CA GLN A 140 13.01 24.87 36.72
C GLN A 140 14.23 24.58 37.59
N SER A 141 15.27 23.91 37.07
CA SER A 141 16.49 23.61 37.81
C SER A 141 17.58 24.69 37.68
N SER A 142 17.26 25.85 37.12
CA SER A 142 18.21 26.97 36.89
C SER A 142 17.95 28.16 37.83
N TYR A 143 17.34 27.92 39.01
CA TYR A 143 17.20 28.91 40.09
C TYR A 143 17.85 28.42 41.36
#